data_a8237bef27a345bca09f93e9b774b94b
#
_entry.id   a8237bef27a345bca09f93e9b774b94b
#
_cell.length_a   1.000
_cell.length_b   1.000
_cell.length_c   1.000
_cell.angle_alpha   90.00
_cell.angle_beta   90.00
_cell.angle_gamma   90.00
#
_symmetry.space_group_name_H-M   'P 1'
#
loop_
_entity.id
_entity.type
_entity.pdbx_description
1 polymer ?
#
loop_
_entity_poly.entity_id
_entity_poly.type
_entity_poly.pdbx_seq_one_letter_code
_entity_poly.pdbx_strand_id
1 'polypeptide(L)'
;MRIVSLAGGIGGARFLRGLKAAAPESDITVIGNTGDDITLFGLRVCPDLDTVMYTLGGGINEEQGWGRADETFTVKEELAAYGMQPQWFGLGDRDFATHIVRSQMLAAGYPLSAVTEALCDRWRPGVRLLPMTDDQTETHVVIEDERGRRAVHFQEWWVRLRASTPALEIALVGAASATPAPGVLEALERADVVILPPSNPVVSIGTILQIPGVRDAVAAKTVVGVSPIIGGAPVRGMADACLTAIGVETSAQGVLELYGADLLDGWLVAEEDAATSLEGVAVEARPLLMSSPEATRDLAAAALELARKVAA
;
A
#
# COMPACT_ATOMS: atom_id res chain seq x y z
N MET A 1 -3.72 -19.65 -11.64
CA MET A 1 -4.10 -18.28 -12.04
C MET A 1 -2.96 -17.35 -11.68
N ARG A 2 -2.64 -16.36 -12.51
CA ARG A 2 -1.64 -15.33 -12.25
C ARG A 2 -2.38 -14.09 -11.75
N ILE A 3 -2.13 -13.72 -10.50
CA ILE A 3 -2.80 -12.63 -9.84
C ILE A 3 -1.77 -11.52 -9.59
N VAL A 4 -2.05 -10.30 -9.99
CA VAL A 4 -1.31 -9.14 -9.56
C VAL A 4 -2.15 -8.38 -8.53
N SER A 5 -1.55 -7.95 -7.43
CA SER A 5 -2.20 -7.06 -6.47
C SER A 5 -1.35 -5.81 -6.25
N LEU A 6 -1.97 -4.64 -6.34
CA LEU A 6 -1.33 -3.40 -5.94
C LEU A 6 -1.54 -3.24 -4.43
N ALA A 7 -0.49 -3.01 -3.65
CA ALA A 7 -0.65 -2.94 -2.21
C ALA A 7 0.22 -1.86 -1.55
N GLY A 8 -0.35 -1.24 -0.53
CA GLY A 8 0.33 -0.40 0.43
C GLY A 8 -0.38 -0.46 1.78
N GLY A 9 0.38 -0.26 2.86
CA GLY A 9 -0.12 -0.19 4.20
C GLY A 9 -0.74 -1.49 4.76
N ILE A 10 -1.36 -1.34 5.93
CA ILE A 10 -1.87 -2.45 6.75
C ILE A 10 -3.06 -3.17 6.08
N GLY A 11 -3.97 -2.40 5.48
CA GLY A 11 -5.18 -2.96 4.85
C GLY A 11 -4.84 -3.88 3.70
N GLY A 12 -3.96 -3.43 2.80
CA GLY A 12 -3.46 -4.23 1.68
C GLY A 12 -2.72 -5.47 2.15
N ALA A 13 -1.81 -5.35 3.09
CA ALA A 13 -1.03 -6.47 3.61
C ALA A 13 -1.92 -7.55 4.28
N ARG A 14 -2.93 -7.15 5.05
CA ARG A 14 -3.92 -8.09 5.64
C ARG A 14 -4.72 -8.81 4.56
N PHE A 15 -5.21 -8.08 3.57
CA PHE A 15 -5.96 -8.66 2.46
C PHE A 15 -5.12 -9.69 1.70
N LEU A 16 -3.85 -9.41 1.45
CA LEU A 16 -2.92 -10.35 0.79
C LEU A 16 -2.75 -11.66 1.54
N ARG A 17 -2.84 -11.66 2.87
CA ARG A 17 -2.86 -12.90 3.67
C ARG A 17 -4.08 -13.76 3.34
N GLY A 18 -5.25 -13.12 3.22
CA GLY A 18 -6.48 -13.78 2.78
C GLY A 18 -6.39 -14.27 1.33
N LEU A 19 -5.81 -13.46 0.44
CA LEU A 19 -5.63 -13.82 -0.97
C LEU A 19 -4.76 -15.07 -1.15
N LYS A 20 -3.66 -15.18 -0.41
CA LYS A 20 -2.84 -16.39 -0.38
C LYS A 20 -3.63 -17.62 0.10
N ALA A 21 -4.46 -17.44 1.13
CA ALA A 21 -5.28 -18.54 1.67
C ALA A 21 -6.44 -18.93 0.73
N ALA A 22 -7.01 -17.97 -0.02
CA ALA A 22 -8.09 -18.21 -0.97
C ALA A 22 -7.60 -18.82 -2.31
N ALA A 23 -6.33 -18.58 -2.68
CA ALA A 23 -5.76 -19.01 -3.95
C ALA A 23 -4.34 -19.61 -3.78
N PRO A 24 -4.18 -20.70 -2.99
CA PRO A 24 -2.87 -21.25 -2.63
C PRO A 24 -2.05 -21.75 -3.81
N GLU A 25 -2.70 -22.15 -4.91
CA GLU A 25 -2.06 -22.65 -6.13
C GLU A 25 -1.84 -21.56 -7.20
N SER A 26 -2.12 -20.30 -6.85
CA SER A 26 -1.96 -19.18 -7.79
C SER A 26 -0.57 -18.56 -7.67
N ASP A 27 -0.09 -18.07 -8.81
CA ASP A 27 1.11 -17.23 -8.86
C ASP A 27 0.70 -15.79 -8.53
N ILE A 28 1.12 -15.30 -7.36
CA ILE A 28 0.74 -13.99 -6.86
C ILE A 28 1.95 -13.06 -6.90
N THR A 29 1.84 -11.98 -7.66
CA THR A 29 2.80 -10.87 -7.65
C THR A 29 2.16 -9.66 -6.98
N VAL A 30 2.88 -9.06 -6.03
CA VAL A 30 2.47 -7.84 -5.33
C VAL A 30 3.35 -6.69 -5.81
N ILE A 31 2.73 -5.61 -6.28
CA ILE A 31 3.40 -4.36 -6.59
C ILE A 31 3.17 -3.43 -5.40
N GLY A 32 4.24 -3.18 -4.64
CA GLY A 32 4.20 -2.40 -3.41
C GLY A 32 4.49 -0.92 -3.64
N ASN A 33 3.77 -0.06 -2.91
CA ASN A 33 4.02 1.36 -2.88
C ASN A 33 5.41 1.69 -2.30
N THR A 34 6.12 2.61 -2.93
CA THR A 34 7.40 3.17 -2.45
C THR A 34 7.33 4.70 -2.28
N GLY A 35 6.14 5.31 -2.47
CA GLY A 35 5.95 6.74 -2.29
C GLY A 35 6.08 7.20 -0.83
N ASP A 36 5.91 6.29 0.11
CA ASP A 36 6.00 6.56 1.56
C ASP A 36 7.40 6.28 2.13
N ASP A 37 8.34 5.86 1.28
CA ASP A 37 9.70 5.56 1.67
C ASP A 37 10.41 6.81 2.20
N ILE A 38 11.15 6.66 3.28
CA ILE A 38 11.82 7.77 3.95
C ILE A 38 13.27 7.38 4.33
N THR A 39 14.15 8.36 4.34
CA THR A 39 15.51 8.16 4.86
C THR A 39 15.61 8.72 6.28
N LEU A 40 15.90 7.82 7.24
CA LEU A 40 16.05 8.15 8.66
C LEU A 40 17.40 7.63 9.16
N PHE A 41 18.17 8.49 9.84
CA PHE A 41 19.50 8.15 10.37
C PHE A 41 20.46 7.59 9.30
N GLY A 42 20.28 8.02 8.04
CA GLY A 42 21.04 7.49 6.89
C GLY A 42 20.55 6.12 6.37
N LEU A 43 19.46 5.60 6.92
CA LEU A 43 18.87 4.32 6.51
C LEU A 43 17.61 4.53 5.67
N ARG A 44 17.49 3.79 4.57
CA ARG A 44 16.28 3.74 3.76
C ARG A 44 15.24 2.86 4.44
N VAL A 45 14.10 3.42 4.77
CA VAL A 45 12.93 2.78 5.37
C VAL A 45 11.84 2.72 4.31
N CYS A 46 11.30 1.53 4.05
CA CYS A 46 10.23 1.30 3.05
C CYS A 46 8.99 0.72 3.76
N PRO A 47 8.17 1.57 4.40
CA PRO A 47 7.12 1.13 5.32
C PRO A 47 6.12 0.15 4.70
N ASP A 48 5.70 0.38 3.46
CA ASP A 48 4.69 -0.44 2.80
C ASP A 48 5.25 -1.78 2.34
N LEU A 49 6.45 -1.80 1.74
CA LEU A 49 7.13 -3.04 1.38
C LEU A 49 7.40 -3.91 2.61
N ASP A 50 7.87 -3.29 3.70
CA ASP A 50 8.18 -3.99 4.94
C ASP A 50 6.92 -4.54 5.60
N THR A 51 5.84 -3.76 5.62
CA THR A 51 4.54 -4.22 6.16
C THR A 51 4.01 -5.43 5.38
N VAL A 52 4.07 -5.43 4.05
CA VAL A 52 3.69 -6.58 3.23
C VAL A 52 4.59 -7.77 3.52
N MET A 53 5.90 -7.58 3.47
CA MET A 53 6.90 -8.63 3.68
C MET A 53 6.77 -9.27 5.07
N TYR A 54 6.65 -8.45 6.13
CA TYR A 54 6.51 -8.95 7.51
C TYR A 54 5.16 -9.63 7.74
N THR A 55 4.07 -9.08 7.19
CA THR A 55 2.74 -9.67 7.33
C THR A 55 2.69 -11.06 6.70
N LEU A 56 3.19 -11.21 5.47
CA LEU A 56 3.16 -12.48 4.75
C LEU A 56 4.23 -13.46 5.23
N GLY A 57 5.35 -12.95 5.74
CA GLY A 57 6.44 -13.74 6.32
C GLY A 57 6.26 -14.11 7.80
N GLY A 58 5.12 -13.68 8.43
CA GLY A 58 4.78 -14.05 9.82
C GLY A 58 5.58 -13.32 10.89
N GLY A 59 6.17 -12.17 10.57
CA GLY A 59 6.98 -11.38 11.52
C GLY A 59 6.39 -10.03 11.91
N ILE A 60 5.16 -9.72 11.46
CA ILE A 60 4.48 -8.45 11.77
C ILE A 60 4.04 -8.37 13.23
N ASN A 61 4.03 -7.18 13.82
CA ASN A 61 3.32 -6.93 15.05
C ASN A 61 1.80 -6.89 14.77
N GLU A 62 1.08 -7.92 15.17
CA GLU A 62 -0.35 -8.08 14.84
C GLU A 62 -1.24 -7.02 15.47
N GLU A 63 -0.88 -6.51 16.64
CA GLU A 63 -1.65 -5.49 17.35
C GLU A 63 -1.53 -4.12 16.65
N GLN A 64 -0.32 -3.72 16.34
CA GLN A 64 -0.06 -2.46 15.62
C GLN A 64 -0.41 -2.57 14.12
N GLY A 65 -0.16 -3.74 13.51
CA GLY A 65 -0.32 -4.00 12.09
C GLY A 65 0.83 -3.45 11.25
N TRP A 66 1.90 -2.94 11.86
CA TRP A 66 3.14 -2.48 11.26
C TRP A 66 4.33 -2.76 12.19
N GLY A 67 5.55 -2.69 11.65
CA GLY A 67 6.74 -3.04 12.41
C GLY A 67 6.82 -4.53 12.73
N ARG A 68 7.84 -4.92 13.44
CA ARG A 68 8.10 -6.33 13.76
C ARG A 68 7.51 -6.74 15.10
N ALA A 69 7.17 -8.01 15.24
CA ALA A 69 6.82 -8.59 16.52
C ALA A 69 8.05 -8.62 17.47
N ASP A 70 7.78 -8.59 18.77
CA ASP A 70 8.76 -8.69 19.84
C ASP A 70 9.91 -7.66 19.73
N GLU A 71 9.57 -6.43 19.35
CA GLU A 71 10.52 -5.33 19.24
C GLU A 71 10.94 -4.78 20.60
N THR A 72 12.19 -4.33 20.66
CA THR A 72 12.72 -3.41 21.66
C THR A 72 13.14 -2.09 20.99
N PHE A 73 13.40 -1.05 21.77
CA PHE A 73 13.68 0.29 21.23
C PHE A 73 14.97 0.89 21.80
N THR A 74 15.92 0.04 22.21
CA THR A 74 17.19 0.45 22.80
C THR A 74 18.00 1.35 21.86
N VAL A 75 18.09 1.01 20.56
CA VAL A 75 18.81 1.83 19.58
C VAL A 75 18.17 3.22 19.45
N LYS A 76 16.84 3.29 19.47
CA LYS A 76 16.10 4.57 19.43
C LYS A 76 16.42 5.43 20.66
N GLU A 77 16.46 4.83 21.85
CA GLU A 77 16.79 5.51 23.11
C GLU A 77 18.23 6.04 23.10
N GLU A 78 19.19 5.23 22.65
CA GLU A 78 20.57 5.64 22.50
C GLU A 78 20.76 6.76 21.47
N LEU A 79 20.10 6.68 20.30
CA LEU A 79 20.11 7.75 19.31
C LEU A 79 19.54 9.07 19.88
N ALA A 80 18.49 8.97 20.71
CA ALA A 80 17.94 10.13 21.41
C ALA A 80 18.94 10.72 22.40
N ALA A 81 19.67 9.90 23.14
CA ALA A 81 20.70 10.36 24.08
C ALA A 81 21.86 11.10 23.38
N TYR A 82 22.18 10.72 22.13
CA TYR A 82 23.11 11.48 21.27
C TYR A 82 22.49 12.73 20.64
N GLY A 83 21.19 13.03 20.87
CA GLY A 83 20.50 14.18 20.29
C GLY A 83 20.14 14.01 18.81
N MET A 84 20.20 12.78 18.28
CA MET A 84 19.85 12.52 16.88
C MET A 84 18.38 12.78 16.61
N GLN A 85 18.08 13.29 15.43
CA GLN A 85 16.73 13.56 14.95
C GLN A 85 16.45 12.76 13.67
N PRO A 86 15.18 12.40 13.38
CA PRO A 86 13.98 12.72 14.15
C PRO A 86 13.67 11.69 15.26
N GLN A 87 13.04 12.15 16.34
CA GLN A 87 12.61 11.29 17.45
C GLN A 87 11.17 10.76 17.31
N TRP A 88 10.41 11.33 16.38
CA TRP A 88 8.99 11.02 16.20
C TRP A 88 8.74 9.71 15.44
N PHE A 89 9.72 9.18 14.70
CA PHE A 89 9.57 7.90 14.01
C PHE A 89 10.14 6.76 14.88
N GLY A 90 9.33 5.74 15.13
CA GLY A 90 9.72 4.60 15.93
C GLY A 90 10.26 3.47 15.07
N LEU A 91 11.57 3.26 15.06
CA LEU A 91 12.18 2.05 14.51
C LEU A 91 12.54 1.11 15.66
N GLY A 92 12.11 -0.15 15.56
CA GLY A 92 12.49 -1.20 16.51
C GLY A 92 13.90 -1.72 16.27
N ASP A 93 14.53 -2.30 17.30
CA ASP A 93 15.91 -2.79 17.23
C ASP A 93 16.09 -3.90 16.17
N ARG A 94 15.08 -4.77 16.01
CA ARG A 94 15.08 -5.81 14.98
C ARG A 94 14.79 -5.26 13.60
N ASP A 95 13.97 -4.21 13.50
CA ASP A 95 13.62 -3.55 12.26
C ASP A 95 14.84 -2.82 11.67
N PHE A 96 15.70 -2.24 12.54
CA PHE A 96 16.98 -1.69 12.12
C PHE A 96 17.80 -2.65 11.28
N ALA A 97 17.80 -3.96 11.56
CA ALA A 97 18.54 -4.93 10.78
C ALA A 97 18.07 -4.96 9.31
N THR A 98 16.78 -4.88 9.04
CA THR A 98 16.23 -4.81 7.68
C THR A 98 16.68 -3.53 6.97
N HIS A 99 16.60 -2.40 7.66
CA HIS A 99 16.96 -1.09 7.08
C HIS A 99 18.48 -0.97 6.85
N ILE A 100 19.31 -1.54 7.72
CA ILE A 100 20.77 -1.58 7.54
C ILE A 100 21.13 -2.42 6.31
N VAL A 101 20.59 -3.64 6.18
CA VAL A 101 20.83 -4.51 5.02
C VAL A 101 20.38 -3.81 3.73
N ARG A 102 19.18 -3.27 3.71
CA ARG A 102 18.66 -2.51 2.56
C ARG A 102 19.59 -1.37 2.19
N SER A 103 19.95 -0.53 3.15
CA SER A 103 20.76 0.67 2.89
C SER A 103 22.17 0.34 2.43
N GLN A 104 22.78 -0.72 2.97
CA GLN A 104 24.10 -1.20 2.51
C GLN A 104 24.04 -1.72 1.07
N MET A 105 23.02 -2.47 0.69
CA MET A 105 22.88 -2.96 -0.68
C MET A 105 22.62 -1.80 -1.66
N LEU A 106 21.75 -0.84 -1.30
CA LEU A 106 21.52 0.36 -2.11
C LEU A 106 22.81 1.17 -2.28
N ALA A 107 23.59 1.35 -1.21
CA ALA A 107 24.89 2.04 -1.25
C ALA A 107 25.93 1.29 -2.11
N ALA A 108 25.82 -0.03 -2.22
CA ALA A 108 26.63 -0.85 -3.11
C ALA A 108 26.14 -0.81 -4.58
N GLY A 109 25.06 -0.06 -4.89
CA GLY A 109 24.55 0.13 -6.25
C GLY A 109 23.50 -0.89 -6.68
N TYR A 110 22.99 -1.73 -5.79
CA TYR A 110 21.88 -2.62 -6.12
C TYR A 110 20.57 -1.82 -6.21
N PRO A 111 19.71 -2.07 -7.22
CA PRO A 111 18.39 -1.43 -7.30
C PRO A 111 17.46 -1.94 -6.19
N LEU A 112 16.45 -1.16 -5.82
CA LEU A 112 15.51 -1.50 -4.76
C LEU A 112 14.78 -2.83 -5.01
N SER A 113 14.48 -3.15 -6.27
CA SER A 113 13.88 -4.43 -6.67
C SER A 113 14.75 -5.63 -6.28
N ALA A 114 16.06 -5.59 -6.56
CA ALA A 114 16.99 -6.65 -6.17
C ALA A 114 17.18 -6.73 -4.63
N VAL A 115 17.17 -5.58 -3.96
CA VAL A 115 17.22 -5.51 -2.49
C VAL A 115 15.98 -6.12 -1.88
N THR A 116 14.80 -5.82 -2.43
CA THR A 116 13.51 -6.36 -1.98
C THR A 116 13.48 -7.89 -2.16
N GLU A 117 13.96 -8.40 -3.28
CA GLU A 117 14.08 -9.84 -3.54
C GLU A 117 14.98 -10.52 -2.48
N ALA A 118 16.17 -9.97 -2.21
CA ALA A 118 17.10 -10.50 -1.21
C ALA A 118 16.50 -10.50 0.21
N LEU A 119 15.72 -9.46 0.58
CA LEU A 119 15.01 -9.44 1.85
C LEU A 119 13.88 -10.50 1.89
N CYS A 120 13.17 -10.69 0.77
CA CYS A 120 12.13 -11.71 0.64
C CYS A 120 12.68 -13.14 0.73
N ASP A 121 13.92 -13.41 0.33
CA ASP A 121 14.56 -14.71 0.52
C ASP A 121 14.63 -15.12 2.00
N ARG A 122 14.87 -14.17 2.88
CA ARG A 122 14.82 -14.39 4.33
C ARG A 122 13.39 -14.54 4.86
N TRP A 123 12.49 -13.67 4.44
CA TRP A 123 11.14 -13.59 4.99
C TRP A 123 10.17 -14.62 4.39
N ARG A 124 10.45 -15.09 3.16
CA ARG A 124 9.64 -16.08 2.43
C ARG A 124 8.14 -15.74 2.43
N PRO A 125 7.76 -14.56 1.93
CA PRO A 125 6.36 -14.12 1.97
C PRO A 125 5.42 -15.05 1.17
N GLY A 126 5.96 -15.91 0.30
CA GLY A 126 5.20 -16.84 -0.54
C GLY A 126 4.46 -16.14 -1.68
N VAL A 127 4.89 -14.93 -2.02
CA VAL A 127 4.48 -14.14 -3.19
C VAL A 127 5.73 -13.46 -3.77
N ARG A 128 5.67 -13.05 -5.03
CA ARG A 128 6.68 -12.16 -5.59
C ARG A 128 6.33 -10.73 -5.20
N LEU A 129 7.17 -10.09 -4.39
CA LEU A 129 7.01 -8.70 -3.98
C LEU A 129 7.94 -7.81 -4.81
N LEU A 130 7.38 -6.86 -5.54
CA LEU A 130 8.10 -5.88 -6.35
C LEU A 130 7.83 -4.47 -5.81
N PRO A 131 8.83 -3.59 -5.69
CA PRO A 131 8.57 -2.16 -5.55
C PRO A 131 7.91 -1.63 -6.82
N MET A 132 7.10 -0.59 -6.73
CA MET A 132 6.50 0.02 -7.92
C MET A 132 7.54 0.62 -8.87
N THR A 133 8.67 1.06 -8.33
CA THR A 133 9.80 1.66 -9.05
C THR A 133 11.09 1.46 -8.26
N ASP A 134 12.23 1.45 -8.95
CA ASP A 134 13.56 1.53 -8.34
C ASP A 134 14.01 3.00 -8.17
N ASP A 135 13.32 3.94 -8.82
CA ASP A 135 13.61 5.35 -8.74
C ASP A 135 13.11 5.94 -7.41
N GLN A 136 13.76 7.00 -6.96
CA GLN A 136 13.33 7.69 -5.74
C GLN A 136 12.07 8.49 -6.00
N THR A 137 10.98 8.11 -5.34
CA THR A 137 9.72 8.83 -5.31
C THR A 137 9.29 9.06 -3.87
N GLU A 138 8.69 10.23 -3.58
CA GLU A 138 8.27 10.59 -2.23
C GLU A 138 6.90 11.27 -2.26
N THR A 139 5.99 10.80 -1.42
CA THR A 139 4.70 11.45 -1.19
C THR A 139 4.89 12.64 -0.26
N HIS A 140 4.56 13.82 -0.73
CA HIS A 140 4.58 15.05 0.02
C HIS A 140 3.16 15.60 0.21
N VAL A 141 2.93 16.16 1.40
CA VAL A 141 1.67 16.80 1.78
C VAL A 141 1.91 18.29 1.96
N VAL A 142 1.17 19.11 1.24
CA VAL A 142 1.18 20.56 1.43
C VAL A 142 0.23 20.88 2.58
N ILE A 143 0.76 21.56 3.58
CA ILE A 143 0.01 22.03 4.75
C ILE A 143 0.20 23.54 4.93
N GLU A 144 -0.68 24.15 5.70
CA GLU A 144 -0.53 25.52 6.19
C GLU A 144 -0.64 25.53 7.71
N ASP A 145 0.38 26.03 8.36
CA ASP A 145 0.47 26.18 9.82
C ASP A 145 1.08 27.54 10.18
N GLU A 146 1.45 27.74 11.44
CA GLU A 146 2.06 28.98 11.94
C GLU A 146 3.36 29.38 11.19
N ARG A 147 4.00 28.42 10.50
CA ARG A 147 5.18 28.64 9.67
C ARG A 147 4.85 28.97 8.22
N GLY A 148 3.54 29.10 7.90
CA GLY A 148 3.03 29.32 6.56
C GLY A 148 2.82 28.02 5.75
N ARG A 149 2.55 28.20 4.45
CA ARG A 149 2.34 27.08 3.51
C ARG A 149 3.67 26.39 3.19
N ARG A 150 3.72 25.09 3.40
CA ARG A 150 4.92 24.28 3.16
C ARG A 150 4.56 22.81 2.80
N ALA A 151 5.44 22.16 2.07
CA ALA A 151 5.37 20.73 1.84
C ALA A 151 6.15 19.99 2.95
N VAL A 152 5.58 18.90 3.44
CA VAL A 152 6.20 17.98 4.37
C VAL A 152 6.12 16.57 3.81
N HIS A 153 7.05 15.71 4.18
CA HIS A 153 6.98 14.30 3.82
C HIS A 153 5.73 13.65 4.42
N PHE A 154 5.10 12.72 3.70
CA PHE A 154 3.86 12.06 4.16
C PHE A 154 4.01 11.43 5.55
N GLN A 155 5.13 10.76 5.82
CA GLN A 155 5.40 10.17 7.13
C GLN A 155 5.51 11.22 8.25
N GLU A 156 6.02 12.43 7.96
CA GLU A 156 6.01 13.52 8.93
C GLU A 156 4.59 13.99 9.22
N TRP A 157 3.79 14.19 8.18
CA TRP A 157 2.39 14.59 8.32
C TRP A 157 1.57 13.55 9.07
N TRP A 158 1.74 12.27 8.72
CA TRP A 158 1.01 11.18 9.37
C TRP A 158 1.47 10.94 10.80
N VAL A 159 2.76 10.63 11.01
CA VAL A 159 3.27 10.12 12.28
C VAL A 159 3.52 11.25 13.27
N ARG A 160 4.25 12.31 12.84
CA ARG A 160 4.58 13.43 13.71
C ARG A 160 3.39 14.35 13.97
N LEU A 161 2.72 14.79 12.90
CA LEU A 161 1.61 15.73 12.97
C LEU A 161 0.27 15.03 13.21
N ARG A 162 0.23 13.69 13.15
CA ARG A 162 -0.99 12.87 13.33
C ARG A 162 -2.14 13.29 12.42
N ALA A 163 -1.81 13.79 11.23
CA ALA A 163 -2.71 14.43 10.27
C ALA A 163 -3.65 15.49 10.89
N SER A 164 -3.27 16.08 12.01
CA SER A 164 -4.08 17.09 12.69
C SER A 164 -4.12 18.43 11.94
N THR A 165 -3.11 18.68 11.09
CA THR A 165 -3.12 19.82 10.16
C THR A 165 -3.73 19.36 8.84
N PRO A 166 -4.80 20.03 8.34
CA PRO A 166 -5.42 19.66 7.08
C PRO A 166 -4.41 19.62 5.92
N ALA A 167 -4.48 18.57 5.11
CA ALA A 167 -3.76 18.50 3.87
C ALA A 167 -4.44 19.39 2.82
N LEU A 168 -3.69 20.30 2.21
CA LEU A 168 -4.18 21.16 1.13
C LEU A 168 -3.93 20.55 -0.25
N GLU A 169 -2.89 19.71 -0.36
CA GLU A 169 -2.49 19.04 -1.60
C GLU A 169 -1.64 17.82 -1.24
N ILE A 170 -1.74 16.77 -2.02
CA ILE A 170 -0.88 15.60 -1.93
C ILE A 170 -0.22 15.39 -3.30
N ALA A 171 1.10 15.29 -3.32
CA ALA A 171 1.87 15.13 -4.54
C ALA A 171 2.90 14.00 -4.39
N LEU A 172 3.02 13.17 -5.43
CA LEU A 172 4.10 12.20 -5.56
C LEU A 172 5.26 12.83 -6.33
N VAL A 173 6.27 13.26 -5.59
CA VAL A 173 7.48 13.86 -6.17
C VAL A 173 8.31 12.78 -6.85
N GLY A 174 8.82 13.05 -8.04
CA GLY A 174 9.64 12.11 -8.81
C GLY A 174 8.84 11.17 -9.72
N ALA A 175 7.53 11.03 -9.56
CA ALA A 175 6.72 10.09 -10.32
C ALA A 175 6.80 10.28 -11.85
N ALA A 176 6.75 11.53 -12.33
CA ALA A 176 6.72 11.82 -13.76
C ALA A 176 7.96 11.34 -14.52
N SER A 177 9.10 11.19 -13.85
CA SER A 177 10.36 10.69 -14.40
C SER A 177 10.70 9.27 -14.00
N ALA A 178 9.91 8.68 -13.11
CA ALA A 178 10.14 7.32 -12.63
C ALA A 178 9.81 6.29 -13.71
N THR A 179 10.50 5.16 -13.63
CA THR A 179 10.24 3.99 -14.47
C THR A 179 9.73 2.86 -13.62
N PRO A 180 8.78 2.02 -14.09
CA PRO A 180 8.36 0.83 -13.35
C PRO A 180 9.56 -0.06 -13.05
N ALA A 181 9.64 -0.60 -11.83
CA ALA A 181 10.70 -1.53 -11.49
C ALA A 181 10.70 -2.76 -12.40
N PRO A 182 11.86 -3.42 -12.60
CA PRO A 182 11.96 -4.63 -13.40
C PRO A 182 10.95 -5.70 -12.99
N GLY A 183 10.17 -6.19 -13.95
CA GLY A 183 9.14 -7.20 -13.75
C GLY A 183 7.75 -6.67 -13.44
N VAL A 184 7.56 -5.36 -13.18
CA VAL A 184 6.24 -4.76 -12.90
C VAL A 184 5.32 -4.85 -14.11
N LEU A 185 5.72 -4.27 -15.25
CA LEU A 185 4.90 -4.32 -16.48
C LEU A 185 4.76 -5.75 -17.00
N GLU A 186 5.80 -6.57 -16.90
CA GLU A 186 5.75 -7.97 -17.31
C GLU A 186 4.73 -8.77 -16.46
N ALA A 187 4.69 -8.54 -15.14
CA ALA A 187 3.71 -9.18 -14.27
C ALA A 187 2.28 -8.75 -14.63
N LEU A 188 2.05 -7.46 -14.88
CA LEU A 188 0.77 -6.92 -15.32
C LEU A 188 0.36 -7.51 -16.69
N GLU A 189 1.27 -7.54 -17.67
CA GLU A 189 1.00 -8.11 -18.99
C GLU A 189 0.54 -9.57 -18.91
N ARG A 190 1.14 -10.35 -18.02
CA ARG A 190 0.83 -11.77 -17.84
C ARG A 190 -0.32 -12.05 -16.89
N ALA A 191 -0.80 -11.04 -16.17
CA ALA A 191 -1.87 -11.20 -15.19
C ALA A 191 -3.17 -11.70 -15.83
N ASP A 192 -3.81 -12.64 -15.17
CA ASP A 192 -5.18 -13.07 -15.47
C ASP A 192 -6.19 -12.13 -14.78
N VAL A 193 -5.79 -11.53 -13.64
CA VAL A 193 -6.58 -10.56 -12.88
C VAL A 193 -5.67 -9.61 -12.08
N VAL A 194 -6.09 -8.37 -11.93
CA VAL A 194 -5.50 -7.38 -11.02
C VAL A 194 -6.46 -7.12 -9.88
N ILE A 195 -5.97 -7.18 -8.65
CA ILE A 195 -6.74 -6.89 -7.44
C ILE A 195 -6.25 -5.61 -6.79
N LEU A 196 -7.15 -4.67 -6.55
CA LEU A 196 -6.94 -3.47 -5.73
C LEU A 196 -7.49 -3.74 -4.32
N PRO A 197 -6.66 -4.11 -3.34
CA PRO A 197 -7.10 -4.40 -1.99
C PRO A 197 -7.56 -3.12 -1.27
N PRO A 198 -8.12 -3.19 -0.05
CA PRO A 198 -8.56 -2.02 0.70
C PRO A 198 -7.37 -1.24 1.29
N SER A 199 -6.50 -0.77 0.40
CA SER A 199 -5.39 0.16 0.65
C SER A 199 -5.85 1.60 0.42
N ASN A 200 -5.09 2.57 0.93
CA ASN A 200 -5.40 3.98 0.71
C ASN A 200 -5.44 4.31 -0.80
N PRO A 201 -6.56 4.84 -1.31
CA PRO A 201 -6.71 5.06 -2.75
C PRO A 201 -5.85 6.21 -3.29
N VAL A 202 -5.39 7.10 -2.41
CA VAL A 202 -4.58 8.27 -2.79
C VAL A 202 -3.09 8.00 -2.65
N VAL A 203 -2.64 7.66 -1.44
CA VAL A 203 -1.21 7.56 -1.11
C VAL A 203 -0.63 6.14 -1.19
N SER A 204 -1.44 5.14 -1.53
CA SER A 204 -0.95 3.78 -1.78
C SER A 204 -1.26 3.34 -3.21
N ILE A 205 -2.53 3.06 -3.54
CA ILE A 205 -2.92 2.62 -4.89
C ILE A 205 -2.67 3.74 -5.90
N GLY A 206 -3.09 4.97 -5.57
CA GLY A 206 -2.93 6.14 -6.44
C GLY A 206 -1.47 6.45 -6.77
N THR A 207 -0.55 6.25 -5.84
CA THR A 207 0.89 6.42 -6.08
C THR A 207 1.44 5.37 -7.05
N ILE A 208 1.06 4.10 -6.89
CA ILE A 208 1.47 3.03 -7.80
C ILE A 208 0.96 3.31 -9.22
N LEU A 209 -0.30 3.74 -9.36
CA LEU A 209 -0.92 4.04 -10.65
C LEU A 209 -0.33 5.29 -11.34
N GLN A 210 0.35 6.17 -10.61
CA GLN A 210 1.03 7.35 -11.17
C GLN A 210 2.38 7.01 -11.83
N ILE A 211 2.94 5.83 -11.61
CA ILE A 211 4.18 5.42 -12.30
C ILE A 211 3.86 5.23 -13.78
N PRO A 212 4.61 5.88 -14.69
CA PRO A 212 4.31 5.86 -16.13
C PRO A 212 4.10 4.46 -16.71
N GLY A 213 2.99 4.26 -17.41
CA GLY A 213 2.61 3.00 -18.03
C GLY A 213 1.93 1.98 -17.12
N VAL A 214 1.97 2.16 -15.77
CA VAL A 214 1.36 1.21 -14.84
C VAL A 214 -0.16 1.26 -14.90
N ARG A 215 -0.78 2.46 -14.88
CA ARG A 215 -2.24 2.59 -14.98
C ARG A 215 -2.79 1.94 -16.26
N ASP A 216 -2.18 2.19 -17.39
CA ASP A 216 -2.61 1.64 -18.68
C ASP A 216 -2.47 0.10 -18.70
N ALA A 217 -1.37 -0.40 -18.13
CA ALA A 217 -1.15 -1.85 -18.05
C ALA A 217 -2.14 -2.54 -17.09
N VAL A 218 -2.57 -1.88 -16.01
CA VAL A 218 -3.63 -2.34 -15.11
C VAL A 218 -4.99 -2.32 -15.83
N ALA A 219 -5.35 -1.19 -16.44
CA ALA A 219 -6.63 -1.01 -17.14
C ALA A 219 -6.84 -1.99 -18.32
N ALA A 220 -5.74 -2.54 -18.86
CA ALA A 220 -5.83 -3.57 -19.91
C ALA A 220 -6.16 -4.98 -19.38
N LYS A 221 -6.45 -5.13 -18.08
CA LYS A 221 -6.74 -6.41 -17.42
C LYS A 221 -8.13 -6.40 -16.77
N THR A 222 -8.60 -7.58 -16.39
CA THR A 222 -9.73 -7.67 -15.47
C THR A 222 -9.31 -7.13 -14.11
N VAL A 223 -9.93 -6.04 -13.66
CA VAL A 223 -9.58 -5.35 -12.42
C VAL A 223 -10.73 -5.38 -11.43
N VAL A 224 -10.48 -5.92 -10.24
CA VAL A 224 -11.45 -5.91 -9.14
C VAL A 224 -10.85 -5.18 -7.94
N GLY A 225 -11.59 -4.21 -7.44
CA GLY A 225 -11.23 -3.47 -6.25
C GLY A 225 -12.11 -3.80 -5.05
N VAL A 226 -11.57 -3.53 -3.86
CA VAL A 226 -12.25 -3.66 -2.57
C VAL A 226 -12.26 -2.29 -1.89
N SER A 227 -13.43 -1.81 -1.49
CA SER A 227 -13.56 -0.50 -0.84
C SER A 227 -12.76 -0.43 0.47
N PRO A 228 -11.94 0.60 0.65
CA PRO A 228 -11.30 0.91 1.93
C PRO A 228 -12.23 1.66 2.88
N ILE A 229 -13.42 2.07 2.42
CA ILE A 229 -14.40 2.85 3.17
C ILE A 229 -15.60 1.96 3.46
N ILE A 230 -16.07 1.98 4.70
CA ILE A 230 -17.25 1.28 5.19
C ILE A 230 -18.14 2.30 5.90
N GLY A 231 -19.40 2.49 5.44
CA GLY A 231 -20.33 3.40 6.08
C GLY A 231 -19.83 4.84 6.19
N GLY A 232 -19.08 5.32 5.19
CA GLY A 232 -18.55 6.68 5.16
C GLY A 232 -17.25 6.91 5.94
N ALA A 233 -16.60 5.86 6.44
CA ALA A 233 -15.35 6.00 7.20
C ALA A 233 -14.31 4.93 6.82
N PRO A 234 -13.00 5.25 6.86
CA PRO A 234 -11.96 4.24 6.74
C PRO A 234 -11.93 3.36 8.00
N VAL A 235 -11.74 2.04 7.82
CA VAL A 235 -11.59 1.12 8.95
C VAL A 235 -10.31 1.40 9.73
N ARG A 236 -9.26 1.80 9.02
CA ARG A 236 -7.95 2.16 9.56
C ARG A 236 -7.24 3.18 8.68
N GLY A 237 -6.35 3.94 9.30
CA GLY A 237 -5.55 4.94 8.58
C GLY A 237 -6.32 6.23 8.35
N MET A 238 -5.91 7.00 7.35
CA MET A 238 -6.36 8.36 7.07
C MET A 238 -6.78 8.54 5.62
N ALA A 239 -7.51 7.55 5.08
CA ALA A 239 -8.02 7.66 3.72
C ALA A 239 -9.01 8.83 3.59
N ASP A 240 -9.76 9.13 4.65
CA ASP A 240 -10.67 10.27 4.76
C ASP A 240 -9.94 11.62 4.56
N ALA A 241 -8.86 11.85 5.32
CA ALA A 241 -8.06 13.07 5.19
C ALA A 241 -7.39 13.18 3.81
N CYS A 242 -6.94 12.05 3.24
CA CYS A 242 -6.34 12.03 1.92
C CYS A 242 -7.38 12.29 0.81
N LEU A 243 -8.57 11.68 0.89
CA LEU A 243 -9.66 11.92 -0.05
C LEU A 243 -10.14 13.38 0.00
N THR A 244 -10.31 13.92 1.20
CA THR A 244 -10.66 15.33 1.40
C THR A 244 -9.64 16.27 0.74
N ALA A 245 -8.34 15.98 0.87
CA ALA A 245 -7.28 16.80 0.29
C ALA A 245 -7.32 16.88 -1.25
N ILE A 246 -7.88 15.86 -1.90
CA ILE A 246 -8.06 15.82 -3.36
C ILE A 246 -9.50 16.13 -3.80
N GLY A 247 -10.37 16.58 -2.88
CA GLY A 247 -11.75 16.96 -3.18
C GLY A 247 -12.69 15.79 -3.45
N VAL A 248 -12.37 14.57 -2.99
CA VAL A 248 -13.19 13.37 -3.15
C VAL A 248 -13.95 13.09 -1.85
N GLU A 249 -15.21 12.71 -1.98
CA GLU A 249 -16.04 12.32 -0.84
C GLU A 249 -15.51 11.04 -0.18
N THR A 250 -15.51 11.02 1.15
CA THR A 250 -15.14 9.81 1.92
C THR A 250 -16.31 8.83 1.91
N SER A 251 -16.45 8.09 0.82
CA SER A 251 -17.48 7.08 0.63
C SER A 251 -16.99 5.97 -0.31
N ALA A 252 -17.63 4.80 -0.27
CA ALA A 252 -17.36 3.73 -1.24
C ALA A 252 -17.65 4.20 -2.68
N GLN A 253 -18.65 5.07 -2.85
CA GLN A 253 -19.02 5.71 -4.13
C GLN A 253 -17.89 6.64 -4.60
N GLY A 254 -17.40 7.54 -3.73
CA GLY A 254 -16.34 8.49 -4.08
C GLY A 254 -15.05 7.80 -4.50
N VAL A 255 -14.68 6.69 -3.84
CA VAL A 255 -13.50 5.91 -4.25
C VAL A 255 -13.74 5.17 -5.56
N LEU A 256 -14.93 4.62 -5.79
CA LEU A 256 -15.32 4.01 -7.06
C LEU A 256 -15.19 5.00 -8.22
N GLU A 257 -15.73 6.21 -8.05
CA GLU A 257 -15.64 7.29 -9.05
C GLU A 257 -14.20 7.78 -9.28
N LEU A 258 -13.37 7.83 -8.22
CA LEU A 258 -11.96 8.17 -8.33
C LEU A 258 -11.17 7.18 -9.21
N TYR A 259 -11.46 5.89 -9.09
CA TYR A 259 -10.85 4.87 -9.94
C TYR A 259 -11.42 4.88 -11.35
N GLY A 260 -12.75 4.98 -11.47
CA GLY A 260 -13.48 5.05 -12.73
C GLY A 260 -13.72 3.69 -13.41
N ALA A 261 -14.68 3.66 -14.32
CA ALA A 261 -15.01 2.48 -15.13
C ALA A 261 -13.97 2.20 -16.24
N ASP A 262 -13.03 3.11 -16.47
CA ASP A 262 -11.87 2.91 -17.33
C ASP A 262 -10.77 2.08 -16.66
N LEU A 263 -10.84 1.91 -15.33
CA LEU A 263 -9.89 1.10 -14.57
C LEU A 263 -10.53 -0.15 -13.96
N LEU A 264 -11.79 -0.07 -13.47
CA LEU A 264 -12.45 -1.13 -12.71
C LEU A 264 -13.50 -1.86 -13.53
N ASP A 265 -13.49 -3.20 -13.48
CA ASP A 265 -14.57 -4.06 -13.96
C ASP A 265 -15.48 -4.50 -12.80
N GLY A 266 -14.92 -4.64 -11.58
CA GLY A 266 -15.65 -5.07 -10.39
C GLY A 266 -15.27 -4.31 -9.13
N TRP A 267 -16.26 -4.11 -8.24
CA TRP A 267 -16.07 -3.38 -6.99
C TRP A 267 -16.80 -4.06 -5.83
N LEU A 268 -16.09 -4.39 -4.77
CA LEU A 268 -16.67 -4.90 -3.54
C LEU A 268 -16.89 -3.77 -2.54
N VAL A 269 -18.09 -3.67 -2.01
CA VAL A 269 -18.50 -2.69 -1.00
C VAL A 269 -19.07 -3.37 0.24
N ALA A 270 -19.12 -2.65 1.36
CA ALA A 270 -19.82 -3.13 2.55
C ALA A 270 -21.33 -3.18 2.33
N GLU A 271 -22.05 -3.94 3.16
CA GLU A 271 -23.51 -4.06 3.07
C GLU A 271 -24.19 -2.70 3.30
N GLU A 272 -23.63 -1.85 4.15
CA GLU A 272 -24.07 -0.48 4.40
C GLU A 272 -23.96 0.42 3.17
N ASP A 273 -23.04 0.10 2.27
CA ASP A 273 -22.73 0.86 1.06
C ASP A 273 -23.34 0.22 -0.21
N ALA A 274 -24.32 -0.70 -0.08
CA ALA A 274 -24.89 -1.47 -1.17
C ALA A 274 -25.58 -0.62 -2.26
N ALA A 275 -25.86 0.66 -2.00
CA ALA A 275 -26.40 1.60 -2.99
C ALA A 275 -25.33 2.13 -3.98
N THR A 276 -24.05 1.87 -3.72
CA THR A 276 -22.94 2.24 -4.61
C THR A 276 -23.10 1.64 -5.98
N SER A 277 -22.93 2.45 -7.03
CA SER A 277 -23.04 2.00 -8.42
C SER A 277 -22.27 2.91 -9.38
N LEU A 278 -21.75 2.31 -10.44
CA LEU A 278 -21.15 3.03 -11.56
C LEU A 278 -21.44 2.25 -12.84
N GLU A 279 -21.90 2.93 -13.89
CA GLU A 279 -22.15 2.28 -15.18
C GLU A 279 -20.85 1.64 -15.71
N GLY A 280 -20.94 0.39 -16.14
CA GLY A 280 -19.80 -0.38 -16.63
C GLY A 280 -19.04 -1.15 -15.54
N VAL A 281 -19.33 -0.97 -14.25
CA VAL A 281 -18.68 -1.67 -13.14
C VAL A 281 -19.66 -2.58 -12.41
N ALA A 282 -19.32 -3.85 -12.24
CA ALA A 282 -20.11 -4.78 -11.43
C ALA A 282 -19.85 -4.54 -9.94
N VAL A 283 -20.86 -4.04 -9.21
CA VAL A 283 -20.75 -3.79 -7.77
C VAL A 283 -21.43 -4.90 -6.99
N GLU A 284 -20.75 -5.46 -6.00
CA GLU A 284 -21.29 -6.46 -5.08
C GLU A 284 -21.07 -6.08 -3.62
N ALA A 285 -22.14 -6.17 -2.81
CA ALA A 285 -22.03 -5.95 -1.37
C ALA A 285 -21.61 -7.24 -0.65
N ARG A 286 -20.62 -7.13 0.26
CA ARG A 286 -20.06 -8.22 1.06
C ARG A 286 -19.59 -7.70 2.41
N PRO A 287 -19.46 -8.56 3.44
CA PRO A 287 -18.74 -8.19 4.65
C PRO A 287 -17.27 -7.88 4.32
N LEU A 288 -16.83 -6.64 4.55
CA LEU A 288 -15.47 -6.19 4.23
C LEU A 288 -14.50 -6.23 5.42
N LEU A 289 -15.01 -6.41 6.65
CA LEU A 289 -14.17 -6.40 7.85
C LEU A 289 -13.30 -7.66 7.94
N MET A 290 -12.01 -7.48 7.88
CA MET A 290 -10.99 -8.53 8.04
C MET A 290 -10.74 -8.85 9.52
N SER A 291 -11.81 -9.28 10.23
CA SER A 291 -11.84 -9.49 11.67
C SER A 291 -11.18 -10.81 12.11
N SER A 292 -11.05 -11.76 11.20
CA SER A 292 -10.39 -13.05 11.42
C SER A 292 -9.66 -13.53 10.14
N PRO A 293 -8.78 -14.53 10.23
CA PRO A 293 -8.18 -15.14 9.05
C PRO A 293 -9.22 -15.69 8.06
N GLU A 294 -10.31 -16.28 8.56
CA GLU A 294 -11.41 -16.82 7.77
C GLU A 294 -12.14 -15.70 7.04
N ALA A 295 -12.55 -14.64 7.75
CA ALA A 295 -13.22 -13.48 7.16
C ALA A 295 -12.35 -12.82 6.07
N THR A 296 -11.04 -12.74 6.30
CA THR A 296 -10.08 -12.18 5.35
C THR A 296 -9.95 -13.06 4.10
N ARG A 297 -9.90 -14.39 4.28
CA ARG A 297 -9.91 -15.35 3.17
C ARG A 297 -11.20 -15.28 2.37
N ASP A 298 -12.35 -15.21 3.04
CA ASP A 298 -13.66 -15.20 2.38
C ASP A 298 -13.87 -13.89 1.58
N LEU A 299 -13.37 -12.75 2.08
CA LEU A 299 -13.35 -11.50 1.34
C LEU A 299 -12.48 -11.61 0.07
N ALA A 300 -11.29 -12.18 0.19
CA ALA A 300 -10.41 -12.37 -0.97
C ALA A 300 -11.00 -13.36 -1.98
N ALA A 301 -11.66 -14.42 -1.52
CA ALA A 301 -12.38 -15.35 -2.37
C ALA A 301 -13.53 -14.67 -3.13
N ALA A 302 -14.28 -13.77 -2.46
CA ALA A 302 -15.34 -12.99 -3.09
C ALA A 302 -14.78 -12.06 -4.20
N ALA A 303 -13.61 -11.43 -3.97
CA ALA A 303 -12.97 -10.62 -5.01
C ALA A 303 -12.57 -11.46 -6.23
N LEU A 304 -12.03 -12.66 -6.03
CA LEU A 304 -11.68 -13.58 -7.12
C LEU A 304 -12.93 -14.15 -7.84
N GLU A 305 -14.03 -14.34 -7.11
CA GLU A 305 -15.30 -14.77 -7.68
C GLU A 305 -15.90 -13.67 -8.56
N LEU A 306 -15.90 -12.42 -8.09
CA LEU A 306 -16.33 -11.27 -8.88
C LEU A 306 -15.45 -11.13 -10.13
N ALA A 307 -14.12 -11.29 -10.02
CA ALA A 307 -13.23 -11.23 -11.18
C ALA A 307 -13.58 -12.27 -12.26
N ARG A 308 -13.96 -13.50 -11.87
CA ARG A 308 -14.41 -14.52 -12.83
C ARG A 308 -15.72 -14.18 -13.51
N LYS A 309 -16.64 -13.50 -12.77
CA LYS A 309 -17.94 -13.08 -13.31
C LYS A 309 -17.80 -11.97 -14.35
N VAL A 310 -16.90 -10.99 -14.09
CA VAL A 310 -16.73 -9.85 -15.01
C VAL A 310 -15.81 -10.17 -16.20
N ALA A 311 -15.00 -11.22 -16.11
CA ALA A 311 -14.17 -11.69 -17.21
C ALA A 311 -14.90 -12.61 -18.20
N ALA A 312 -16.12 -13.07 -17.87
CA ALA A 312 -16.95 -13.97 -18.71
C ALA A 312 -17.80 -13.18 -19.68
#